data_fc3d5d1b8c18e4b14c9a7e6587a512d3
#
_entry.id   fc3d5d1b8c18e4b14c9a7e6587a512d3
#
_cell.length_a   1.000
_cell.length_b   1.000
_cell.length_c   1.000
_cell.angle_alpha   90.00
_cell.angle_beta   90.00
_cell.angle_gamma   90.00
#
_symmetry.space_group_name_H-M   'P 1'
#
loop_
_entity.id
_entity.type
_entity.pdbx_description
1 polymer ?
#
loop_
_entity_poly.entity_id
_entity_poly.type
_entity_poly.pdbx_seq_one_letter_code
_entity_poly.pdbx_strand_id
1 'polypeptide(L)'
;RPREASTRHTQSSKPSAHLPGLDGLRALAVIAVIAFHLNPTWLPGGFLGVDIFFVISGFLITTLLVREVRWNGRLDLPGFWTRRARRLLPALALCVLVSTLIARLVESDLLVGIGRQTLGAATFSTNWLEIAHGSDYFHATTPQLFMNLWSLAVEEQFYLLWPFAALALLRLAHAPRVRMAIPLAVGLASAALMAGLLDPTAATRVYYGTDTHLIGLMLGAALAFAYAAPHRAWTASARWARLRWPVTAWAAVVLLTLLVICDESSPWTFRLGIPLASLATAVLMLSVVSTPSMARTALEVRPLAWIGQRSYGLYLWHWPVILIVGQLWPVEPGGSAYLWSRVLCVGVTVAAAEASYRWVETPIRRHGFRGTGRRVMEWWERLSTGRSRVVAATVVATLLAYAVALSTAPAATSTELTLKAQAGAGAEGAAPAQAAVSADAATAEPSPAPTVAATPLTDAEKATGFAMPAGSEIDAFGDSILVGSIPAMKYYFDGIRMDAQSNRHWSDGLAAIKARGTDVRRAVVLSFGTNAGTDPSAVEAILTALGPKRMVVLLTEHGRFSRIAEDNAALVTIAA
;
A
#
# COMPACT_ATOMS: atom_id res chain seq x y z
N ARG A 1 70.97 29.14 10.01
CA ARG A 1 69.53 29.25 10.37
C ARG A 1 68.83 28.05 9.70
N PRO A 2 68.23 27.13 10.46
CA PRO A 2 67.46 26.02 9.88
C PRO A 2 66.06 26.55 9.46
N ARG A 3 65.61 26.16 8.26
CA ARG A 3 64.27 26.37 7.75
C ARG A 3 63.30 25.47 8.48
N GLU A 4 62.33 26.06 9.18
CA GLU A 4 61.17 25.38 9.74
C GLU A 4 60.34 24.74 8.60
N ALA A 5 60.27 23.40 8.66
CA ALA A 5 59.37 22.64 7.79
C ALA A 5 57.94 22.83 8.26
N SER A 6 57.18 23.60 7.47
CA SER A 6 55.71 23.75 7.63
C SER A 6 55.03 22.38 7.56
N THR A 7 54.59 21.87 8.68
CA THR A 7 53.70 20.72 8.77
C THR A 7 52.38 21.05 8.15
N ARG A 8 52.17 20.67 6.89
CA ARG A 8 50.86 20.64 6.26
C ARG A 8 49.94 19.70 7.06
N HIS A 9 49.03 20.27 7.85
CA HIS A 9 47.88 19.55 8.34
C HIS A 9 47.10 19.02 7.14
N THR A 10 47.24 17.73 6.88
CA THR A 10 46.35 17.00 6.00
C THR A 10 44.95 17.10 6.61
N GLN A 11 44.13 18.01 6.08
CA GLN A 11 42.69 18.00 6.34
C GLN A 11 42.16 16.63 5.92
N SER A 12 41.92 15.77 6.90
CA SER A 12 41.20 14.51 6.73
C SER A 12 39.83 14.85 6.14
N SER A 13 39.67 14.60 4.85
CA SER A 13 38.40 14.76 4.16
C SER A 13 37.34 13.93 4.89
N LYS A 14 36.22 14.58 5.27
CA LYS A 14 35.07 13.86 5.84
C LYS A 14 34.75 12.65 4.96
N PRO A 15 34.70 11.42 5.51
CA PRO A 15 34.38 10.23 4.73
C PRO A 15 33.03 10.44 4.03
N SER A 16 32.98 10.16 2.73
CA SER A 16 31.74 10.29 1.96
C SER A 16 30.60 9.52 2.64
N ALA A 17 29.44 10.14 2.77
CA ALA A 17 28.26 9.50 3.35
C ALA A 17 27.67 8.40 2.45
N HIS A 18 28.20 8.23 1.25
CA HIS A 18 27.74 7.24 0.26
C HIS A 18 28.22 5.85 0.66
N LEU A 19 27.26 4.94 0.85
CA LEU A 19 27.51 3.53 1.10
C LEU A 19 27.26 2.78 -0.22
N PRO A 20 28.30 2.13 -0.77
CA PRO A 20 28.19 1.46 -2.06
C PRO A 20 27.12 0.37 -2.07
N GLY A 21 26.42 0.20 -3.21
CA GLY A 21 25.43 -0.85 -3.43
C GLY A 21 24.05 -0.61 -2.77
N LEU A 22 23.90 0.35 -1.84
CA LEU A 22 22.60 0.63 -1.21
C LEU A 22 21.58 1.22 -2.20
N ASP A 23 22.04 2.03 -3.15
CA ASP A 23 21.13 2.56 -4.19
C ASP A 23 20.55 1.42 -5.05
N GLY A 24 21.36 0.37 -5.35
CA GLY A 24 20.88 -0.82 -6.05
C GLY A 24 19.83 -1.61 -5.27
N LEU A 25 20.02 -1.80 -3.96
CA LEU A 25 19.01 -2.46 -3.12
C LEU A 25 17.72 -1.63 -3.05
N ARG A 26 17.81 -0.31 -2.97
CA ARG A 26 16.65 0.59 -3.04
C ARG A 26 15.94 0.53 -4.38
N ALA A 27 16.70 0.35 -5.47
CA ALA A 27 16.13 0.15 -6.80
C ALA A 27 15.31 -1.14 -6.87
N LEU A 28 15.86 -2.25 -6.39
CA LEU A 28 15.13 -3.52 -6.34
C LEU A 28 13.85 -3.41 -5.50
N ALA A 29 13.94 -2.76 -4.34
CA ALA A 29 12.81 -2.54 -3.46
C ALA A 29 11.67 -1.75 -4.14
N VAL A 30 12.00 -0.60 -4.78
CA VAL A 30 10.96 0.21 -5.44
C VAL A 30 10.39 -0.49 -6.69
N ILE A 31 11.20 -1.24 -7.43
CA ILE A 31 10.73 -2.02 -8.58
C ILE A 31 9.73 -3.09 -8.11
N ALA A 32 10.04 -3.81 -7.02
CA ALA A 32 9.14 -4.82 -6.47
C ALA A 32 7.80 -4.22 -6.04
N VAL A 33 7.81 -3.09 -5.32
CA VAL A 33 6.59 -2.38 -4.90
C VAL A 33 5.77 -1.91 -6.09
N ILE A 34 6.42 -1.31 -7.10
CA ILE A 34 5.70 -0.81 -8.29
C ILE A 34 5.11 -1.99 -9.07
N ALA A 35 5.85 -3.09 -9.25
CA ALA A 35 5.36 -4.29 -9.94
C ALA A 35 4.11 -4.87 -9.26
N PHE A 36 4.12 -4.98 -7.93
CA PHE A 36 2.96 -5.42 -7.14
C PHE A 36 1.75 -4.50 -7.34
N HIS A 37 1.91 -3.19 -7.25
CA HIS A 37 0.79 -2.26 -7.39
C HIS A 37 0.29 -2.13 -8.84
N LEU A 38 1.13 -2.41 -9.84
CA LEU A 38 0.68 -2.47 -11.23
C LEU A 38 -0.18 -3.70 -11.50
N ASN A 39 0.20 -4.83 -10.95
CA ASN A 39 -0.56 -6.07 -10.98
C ASN A 39 -0.01 -7.04 -9.92
N PRO A 40 -0.75 -7.33 -8.83
CA PRO A 40 -0.32 -8.26 -7.79
C PRO A 40 0.05 -9.66 -8.30
N THR A 41 -0.56 -10.13 -9.40
CA THR A 41 -0.26 -11.45 -9.97
C THR A 41 1.13 -11.56 -10.61
N TRP A 42 1.77 -10.44 -10.98
CA TRP A 42 3.12 -10.45 -11.56
C TRP A 42 4.19 -10.71 -10.51
N LEU A 43 4.02 -10.17 -9.33
CA LEU A 43 4.94 -10.32 -8.22
C LEU A 43 4.17 -10.24 -6.90
N PRO A 44 3.49 -11.33 -6.48
CA PRO A 44 2.58 -11.30 -5.33
C PRO A 44 3.21 -10.79 -4.04
N GLY A 45 4.46 -11.16 -3.77
CA GLY A 45 5.22 -10.67 -2.62
C GLY A 45 5.93 -9.33 -2.83
N GLY A 46 5.65 -8.60 -3.92
CA GLY A 46 6.34 -7.35 -4.23
C GLY A 46 6.15 -6.25 -3.17
N PHE A 47 5.08 -6.29 -2.38
CA PHE A 47 4.86 -5.40 -1.24
C PHE A 47 5.94 -5.53 -0.15
N LEU A 48 6.64 -6.67 -0.04
CA LEU A 48 7.82 -6.86 0.81
C LEU A 48 9.00 -5.92 0.44
N GLY A 49 8.94 -5.25 -0.71
CA GLY A 49 9.84 -4.17 -1.04
C GLY A 49 9.86 -3.05 0.01
N VAL A 50 8.77 -2.83 0.74
CA VAL A 50 8.70 -1.90 1.88
C VAL A 50 9.61 -2.37 3.01
N ASP A 51 9.63 -3.66 3.31
CA ASP A 51 10.50 -4.25 4.33
C ASP A 51 11.98 -4.11 3.98
N ILE A 52 12.33 -4.24 2.69
CA ILE A 52 13.67 -3.94 2.20
C ILE A 52 14.04 -2.49 2.50
N PHE A 53 13.12 -1.53 2.24
CA PHE A 53 13.34 -0.12 2.58
C PHE A 53 13.51 0.08 4.09
N PHE A 54 12.71 -0.56 4.91
CA PHE A 54 12.80 -0.44 6.37
C PHE A 54 14.17 -0.88 6.89
N VAL A 55 14.70 -2.02 6.42
CA VAL A 55 16.05 -2.47 6.80
C VAL A 55 17.12 -1.47 6.37
N ILE A 56 17.05 -0.98 5.13
CA ILE A 56 18.00 0.01 4.61
C ILE A 56 17.94 1.30 5.43
N SER A 57 16.73 1.77 5.77
CA SER A 57 16.50 2.99 6.53
C SER A 57 17.01 2.88 7.96
N GLY A 58 16.69 1.79 8.65
CA GLY A 58 17.20 1.51 9.99
C GLY A 58 18.74 1.51 10.03
N PHE A 59 19.37 0.84 9.07
CA PHE A 59 20.83 0.78 8.95
C PHE A 59 21.45 2.14 8.63
N LEU A 60 20.92 2.83 7.62
CA LEU A 60 21.49 4.09 7.15
C LEU A 60 21.43 5.17 8.25
N ILE A 61 20.24 5.34 8.86
CA ILE A 61 20.05 6.34 9.91
C ILE A 61 20.93 6.06 11.11
N THR A 62 20.92 4.83 11.61
CA THR A 62 21.75 4.45 12.77
C THR A 62 23.24 4.62 12.47
N THR A 63 23.69 4.25 11.27
CA THR A 63 25.09 4.45 10.85
C THR A 63 25.47 5.93 10.84
N LEU A 64 24.59 6.82 10.32
CA LEU A 64 24.82 8.26 10.31
C LEU A 64 24.91 8.82 11.73
N LEU A 65 23.99 8.44 12.64
CA LEU A 65 23.99 8.88 14.02
C LEU A 65 25.24 8.43 14.78
N VAL A 66 25.64 7.15 14.61
CA VAL A 66 26.86 6.61 15.24
C VAL A 66 28.12 7.31 14.72
N ARG A 67 28.20 7.58 13.41
CA ARG A 67 29.33 8.30 12.82
C ARG A 67 29.39 9.73 13.34
N GLU A 68 28.25 10.43 13.43
CA GLU A 68 28.19 11.80 13.91
C GLU A 68 28.65 11.92 15.36
N VAL A 69 28.16 11.05 16.26
CA VAL A 69 28.59 11.01 17.66
C VAL A 69 30.09 10.69 17.78
N ARG A 70 30.60 9.74 17.00
CA ARG A 70 32.02 9.37 17.03
C ARG A 70 32.94 10.50 16.55
N TRP A 71 32.48 11.26 15.55
CA TRP A 71 33.30 12.31 14.96
C TRP A 71 33.24 13.62 15.75
N ASN A 72 32.05 13.99 16.19
CA ASN A 72 31.78 15.29 16.80
C ASN A 72 31.66 15.22 18.34
N GLY A 73 31.66 14.01 18.95
CA GLY A 73 31.37 13.81 20.38
C GLY A 73 29.92 14.11 20.79
N ARG A 74 29.12 14.67 19.88
CA ARG A 74 27.74 15.05 20.12
C ARG A 74 26.89 14.83 18.86
N LEU A 75 25.56 14.78 19.05
CA LEU A 75 24.58 14.68 17.99
C LEU A 75 23.89 16.02 17.76
N ASP A 76 23.93 16.54 16.53
CA ASP A 76 23.19 17.71 16.10
C ASP A 76 21.79 17.30 15.63
N LEU A 77 20.85 17.17 16.57
CA LEU A 77 19.45 16.80 16.30
C LEU A 77 18.75 17.78 15.35
N PRO A 78 18.79 19.12 15.57
CA PRO A 78 18.16 20.05 14.65
C PRO A 78 18.72 19.95 13.24
N GLY A 79 20.04 19.82 13.11
CA GLY A 79 20.69 19.60 11.82
C GLY A 79 20.29 18.27 11.18
N PHE A 80 20.17 17.21 11.96
CA PHE A 80 19.71 15.91 11.48
C PHE A 80 18.29 16.00 10.88
N TRP A 81 17.32 16.52 11.62
CA TRP A 81 15.94 16.65 11.13
C TRP A 81 15.83 17.65 9.97
N THR A 82 16.58 18.75 9.99
CA THR A 82 16.62 19.69 8.86
C THR A 82 17.12 19.01 7.58
N ARG A 83 18.14 18.15 7.65
CA ARG A 83 18.62 17.39 6.50
C ARG A 83 17.57 16.40 5.96
N ARG A 84 16.77 15.77 6.85
CA ARG A 84 15.66 14.89 6.47
C ARG A 84 14.52 15.68 5.84
N ALA A 85 14.06 16.74 6.50
CA ALA A 85 13.02 17.62 5.98
C ALA A 85 13.32 18.15 4.57
N ARG A 86 14.57 18.60 4.31
CA ARG A 86 15.00 19.02 2.97
C ARG A 86 14.95 17.92 1.91
N ARG A 87 15.05 16.67 2.34
CA ARG A 87 15.03 15.52 1.43
C ARG A 87 13.61 15.05 1.13
N LEU A 88 12.69 15.11 2.11
CA LEU A 88 11.41 14.41 2.06
C LEU A 88 10.23 15.35 1.83
N LEU A 89 10.14 16.46 2.60
CA LEU A 89 8.97 17.34 2.55
C LEU A 89 8.69 17.97 1.18
N PRO A 90 9.70 18.43 0.40
CA PRO A 90 9.40 19.11 -0.85
C PRO A 90 8.75 18.22 -1.90
N ALA A 91 9.22 17.00 -2.04
CA ALA A 91 8.66 16.03 -2.99
C ALA A 91 7.28 15.52 -2.51
N LEU A 92 7.11 15.28 -1.20
CA LEU A 92 5.83 14.91 -0.60
C LEU A 92 4.77 15.98 -0.85
N ALA A 93 5.08 17.24 -0.53
CA ALA A 93 4.16 18.36 -0.72
C ALA A 93 3.78 18.54 -2.20
N LEU A 94 4.76 18.42 -3.11
CA LEU A 94 4.51 18.49 -4.54
C LEU A 94 3.59 17.34 -5.01
N CYS A 95 3.89 16.11 -4.60
CA CYS A 95 3.10 14.94 -4.97
C CYS A 95 1.65 15.07 -4.47
N VAL A 96 1.47 15.42 -3.19
CA VAL A 96 0.13 15.60 -2.60
C VAL A 96 -0.65 16.71 -3.32
N LEU A 97 -0.04 17.88 -3.53
CA LEU A 97 -0.69 19.00 -4.21
C LEU A 97 -1.11 18.64 -5.64
N VAL A 98 -0.17 18.15 -6.44
CA VAL A 98 -0.39 17.90 -7.87
C VAL A 98 -1.35 16.73 -8.08
N SER A 99 -1.18 15.64 -7.33
CA SER A 99 -2.07 14.47 -7.46
C SER A 99 -3.51 14.79 -7.04
N THR A 100 -3.70 15.57 -5.98
CA THR A 100 -5.05 16.00 -5.55
C THR A 100 -5.72 16.87 -6.64
N LEU A 101 -4.98 17.80 -7.23
CA LEU A 101 -5.53 18.67 -8.27
C LEU A 101 -5.87 17.89 -9.54
N ILE A 102 -5.01 16.96 -9.97
CA ILE A 102 -5.29 16.12 -11.13
C ILE A 102 -6.48 15.19 -10.84
N ALA A 103 -6.51 14.53 -9.68
CA ALA A 103 -7.63 13.68 -9.27
C ALA A 103 -8.96 14.44 -9.28
N ARG A 104 -8.98 15.72 -8.82
CA ARG A 104 -10.18 16.58 -8.87
C ARG A 104 -10.70 16.82 -10.27
N LEU A 105 -9.81 16.84 -11.27
CA LEU A 105 -10.19 17.05 -12.67
C LEU A 105 -10.59 15.76 -13.38
N VAL A 106 -10.09 14.62 -12.91
CA VAL A 106 -10.30 13.33 -13.55
C VAL A 106 -11.51 12.61 -12.98
N GLU A 107 -11.54 12.42 -11.66
CA GLU A 107 -12.59 11.66 -10.98
C GLU A 107 -12.70 12.10 -9.51
N SER A 108 -13.85 12.61 -9.11
CA SER A 108 -14.07 13.12 -7.75
C SER A 108 -14.03 12.03 -6.68
N ASP A 109 -14.38 10.80 -7.01
CA ASP A 109 -14.36 9.66 -6.10
C ASP A 109 -12.94 9.35 -5.56
N LEU A 110 -11.89 9.74 -6.31
CA LEU A 110 -10.51 9.65 -5.84
C LEU A 110 -10.21 10.58 -4.65
N LEU A 111 -11.08 11.56 -4.39
CA LEU A 111 -10.92 12.52 -3.28
C LEU A 111 -11.65 12.10 -2.01
N VAL A 112 -12.31 10.95 -1.98
CA VAL A 112 -12.96 10.45 -0.75
C VAL A 112 -11.91 10.32 0.35
N GLY A 113 -12.17 10.95 1.50
CA GLY A 113 -11.25 10.98 2.63
C GLY A 113 -9.96 11.77 2.42
N ILE A 114 -9.83 12.57 1.36
CA ILE A 114 -8.59 13.30 1.01
C ILE A 114 -8.11 14.24 2.12
N GLY A 115 -9.01 14.84 2.88
CA GLY A 115 -8.67 15.70 4.03
C GLY A 115 -7.90 14.92 5.09
N ARG A 116 -8.37 13.73 5.47
CA ARG A 116 -7.71 12.81 6.40
C ARG A 116 -6.36 12.35 5.85
N GLN A 117 -6.30 11.94 4.58
CA GLN A 117 -5.07 11.49 3.93
C GLN A 117 -4.03 12.61 3.87
N THR A 118 -4.43 13.85 3.55
CA THR A 118 -3.54 15.03 3.55
C THR A 118 -3.04 15.36 4.96
N LEU A 119 -3.92 15.31 5.96
CA LEU A 119 -3.52 15.50 7.37
C LEU A 119 -2.51 14.43 7.79
N GLY A 120 -2.79 13.16 7.49
CA GLY A 120 -1.88 12.05 7.76
C GLY A 120 -0.52 12.22 7.09
N ALA A 121 -0.50 12.67 5.84
CA ALA A 121 0.75 12.97 5.11
C ALA A 121 1.54 14.12 5.76
N ALA A 122 0.85 15.19 6.18
CA ALA A 122 1.47 16.36 6.79
C ALA A 122 2.03 16.08 8.20
N THR A 123 1.37 15.21 8.95
CA THR A 123 1.73 14.85 10.34
C THR A 123 2.47 13.52 10.46
N PHE A 124 2.71 12.83 9.34
CA PHE A 124 3.29 11.47 9.32
C PHE A 124 2.52 10.47 10.21
N SER A 125 1.20 10.54 10.19
CA SER A 125 0.29 9.69 10.95
C SER A 125 -0.69 8.91 10.07
N THR A 126 -0.47 8.86 8.76
CA THR A 126 -1.36 8.19 7.80
C THR A 126 -1.72 6.77 8.26
N ASN A 127 -0.73 6.00 8.69
CA ASN A 127 -0.93 4.63 9.16
C ASN A 127 -1.93 4.53 10.34
N TRP A 128 -1.79 5.38 11.35
CA TRP A 128 -2.68 5.38 12.51
C TRP A 128 -4.07 5.94 12.21
N LEU A 129 -4.16 6.96 11.36
CA LEU A 129 -5.45 7.51 10.94
C LEU A 129 -6.25 6.50 10.10
N GLU A 130 -5.57 5.74 9.24
CA GLU A 130 -6.23 4.71 8.44
C GLU A 130 -6.63 3.49 9.30
N ILE A 131 -5.82 3.07 10.28
CA ILE A 131 -6.20 2.05 11.26
C ILE A 131 -7.44 2.50 12.05
N ALA A 132 -7.43 3.73 12.55
CA ALA A 132 -8.55 4.27 13.33
C ALA A 132 -9.85 4.40 12.52
N HIS A 133 -9.72 4.56 11.19
CA HIS A 133 -10.86 4.63 10.28
C HIS A 133 -11.36 3.25 9.82
N GLY A 134 -10.66 2.18 10.15
CA GLY A 134 -10.99 0.82 9.70
C GLY A 134 -10.71 0.59 8.21
N SER A 135 -9.75 1.32 7.64
CA SER A 135 -9.38 1.15 6.23
C SER A 135 -8.73 -0.21 6.01
N ASP A 136 -9.03 -0.85 4.88
CA ASP A 136 -8.36 -2.06 4.44
C ASP A 136 -7.35 -1.74 3.34
N TYR A 137 -6.08 -2.12 3.55
CA TYR A 137 -5.02 -1.91 2.57
C TYR A 137 -5.13 -2.86 1.38
N PHE A 138 -5.45 -4.12 1.66
CA PHE A 138 -5.40 -5.19 0.67
C PHE A 138 -6.71 -5.33 -0.11
N HIS A 139 -7.85 -4.99 0.52
CA HIS A 139 -9.19 -5.19 -0.03
C HIS A 139 -10.02 -3.88 -0.11
N ALA A 140 -9.34 -2.74 -0.21
CA ALA A 140 -10.01 -1.45 -0.26
C ALA A 140 -10.94 -1.33 -1.47
N THR A 141 -12.23 -1.19 -1.22
CA THR A 141 -13.26 -0.90 -2.25
C THR A 141 -13.27 0.57 -2.64
N THR A 142 -12.80 1.44 -1.74
CA THR A 142 -12.68 2.88 -1.98
C THR A 142 -11.23 3.22 -2.29
N PRO A 143 -10.90 3.78 -3.48
CA PRO A 143 -9.54 4.13 -3.82
C PRO A 143 -9.02 5.26 -2.92
N GLN A 144 -7.93 5.00 -2.21
CA GLN A 144 -7.26 6.00 -1.37
C GLN A 144 -6.05 6.56 -2.10
N LEU A 145 -6.12 7.83 -2.50
CA LEU A 145 -5.11 8.47 -3.36
C LEU A 145 -3.69 8.43 -2.78
N PHE A 146 -3.56 8.46 -1.46
CA PHE A 146 -2.29 8.48 -0.74
C PHE A 146 -2.11 7.28 0.20
N MET A 147 -2.71 6.14 -0.12
CA MET A 147 -2.60 4.91 0.65
C MET A 147 -1.14 4.52 0.92
N ASN A 148 -0.27 4.61 -0.09
CA ASN A 148 1.14 4.26 0.00
C ASN A 148 1.94 5.08 1.04
N LEU A 149 1.42 6.20 1.54
CA LEU A 149 2.11 7.02 2.55
C LEU A 149 2.10 6.43 3.96
N TRP A 150 1.39 5.32 4.21
CA TRP A 150 1.41 4.64 5.50
C TRP A 150 2.82 4.21 5.92
N SER A 151 3.60 3.63 5.00
CA SER A 151 4.95 3.16 5.29
C SER A 151 5.94 4.31 5.52
N LEU A 152 5.75 5.42 4.78
CA LEU A 152 6.50 6.65 5.00
C LEU A 152 6.21 7.21 6.41
N ALA A 153 4.97 7.13 6.88
CA ALA A 153 4.61 7.54 8.23
C ALA A 153 5.37 6.71 9.29
N VAL A 154 5.45 5.39 9.14
CA VAL A 154 6.25 4.50 10.03
C VAL A 154 7.74 4.89 10.01
N GLU A 155 8.31 5.15 8.83
CA GLU A 155 9.71 5.60 8.70
C GLU A 155 9.96 6.94 9.39
N GLU A 156 9.09 7.93 9.20
CA GLU A 156 9.27 9.27 9.78
C GLU A 156 9.08 9.28 11.30
N GLN A 157 8.15 8.46 11.83
CA GLN A 157 8.03 8.23 13.27
C GLN A 157 9.33 7.63 13.84
N PHE A 158 9.93 6.67 13.14
CA PHE A 158 11.24 6.15 13.49
C PHE A 158 12.31 7.25 13.42
N TYR A 159 12.36 8.08 12.38
CA TYR A 159 13.34 9.17 12.26
C TYR A 159 13.17 10.26 13.33
N LEU A 160 11.97 10.42 13.88
CA LEU A 160 11.71 11.34 14.98
C LEU A 160 12.22 10.78 16.31
N LEU A 161 11.93 9.52 16.61
CA LEU A 161 12.15 8.92 17.93
C LEU A 161 13.52 8.24 18.06
N TRP A 162 13.99 7.60 16.98
CA TRP A 162 15.21 6.79 17.00
C TRP A 162 16.49 7.55 17.35
N PRO A 163 16.72 8.81 16.94
CA PRO A 163 17.91 9.55 17.36
C PRO A 163 18.08 9.67 18.87
N PHE A 164 16.99 9.80 19.62
CA PHE A 164 17.04 9.82 21.09
C PHE A 164 17.38 8.44 21.65
N ALA A 165 16.72 7.39 21.15
CA ALA A 165 16.99 6.01 21.56
C ALA A 165 18.44 5.60 21.24
N ALA A 166 18.93 5.92 20.03
CA ALA A 166 20.30 5.64 19.62
C ALA A 166 21.32 6.39 20.48
N LEU A 167 21.05 7.66 20.82
CA LEU A 167 21.91 8.43 21.70
C LEU A 167 21.94 7.86 23.12
N ALA A 168 20.79 7.46 23.65
CA ALA A 168 20.69 6.79 24.95
C ALA A 168 21.49 5.46 24.93
N LEU A 169 21.34 4.63 23.90
CA LEU A 169 22.11 3.41 23.74
C LEU A 169 23.61 3.67 23.65
N LEU A 170 24.04 4.71 22.94
CA LEU A 170 25.46 5.06 22.83
C LEU A 170 26.06 5.55 24.14
N ARG A 171 25.26 6.19 25.00
CA ARG A 171 25.70 6.71 26.32
C ARG A 171 25.63 5.68 27.42
N LEU A 172 24.54 4.92 27.49
CA LEU A 172 24.23 4.04 28.62
C LEU A 172 24.74 2.61 28.43
N ALA A 173 24.71 2.08 27.20
CA ALA A 173 25.16 0.74 26.91
C ALA A 173 26.66 0.76 26.52
N HIS A 174 27.56 0.36 27.44
CA HIS A 174 28.99 0.34 27.18
C HIS A 174 29.40 -0.82 26.26
N ALA A 175 28.78 -2.00 26.40
CA ALA A 175 29.09 -3.17 25.61
C ALA A 175 28.46 -3.10 24.20
N PRO A 176 29.23 -3.28 23.13
CA PRO A 176 28.70 -3.29 21.76
C PRO A 176 27.58 -4.33 21.54
N ARG A 177 27.65 -5.47 22.22
CA ARG A 177 26.61 -6.52 22.18
C ARG A 177 25.26 -6.03 22.66
N VAL A 178 25.22 -5.20 23.73
CA VAL A 178 23.98 -4.63 24.27
C VAL A 178 23.38 -3.64 23.30
N ARG A 179 24.20 -2.80 22.63
CA ARG A 179 23.73 -1.87 21.59
C ARG A 179 23.08 -2.57 20.40
N MET A 180 23.51 -3.79 20.09
CA MET A 180 22.91 -4.63 19.05
C MET A 180 21.67 -5.36 19.55
N ALA A 181 21.76 -5.93 20.76
CA ALA A 181 20.70 -6.80 21.29
C ALA A 181 19.40 -6.06 21.56
N ILE A 182 19.46 -4.79 22.01
CA ILE A 182 18.25 -4.01 22.32
C ILE A 182 17.39 -3.75 21.06
N PRO A 183 17.90 -3.16 19.97
CA PRO A 183 17.07 -3.01 18.77
C PRO A 183 16.63 -4.37 18.21
N LEU A 184 17.47 -5.40 18.25
CA LEU A 184 17.07 -6.74 17.83
C LEU A 184 15.89 -7.27 18.67
N ALA A 185 15.94 -7.14 19.98
CA ALA A 185 14.87 -7.55 20.89
C ALA A 185 13.57 -6.77 20.62
N VAL A 186 13.66 -5.45 20.39
CA VAL A 186 12.49 -4.62 20.01
C VAL A 186 11.90 -5.08 18.69
N GLY A 187 12.74 -5.36 17.68
CA GLY A 187 12.28 -5.86 16.39
C GLY A 187 11.60 -7.23 16.50
N LEU A 188 12.18 -8.15 17.26
CA LEU A 188 11.59 -9.48 17.50
C LEU A 188 10.28 -9.37 18.28
N ALA A 189 10.20 -8.49 19.29
CA ALA A 189 8.96 -8.23 20.01
C ALA A 189 7.87 -7.65 19.09
N SER A 190 8.24 -6.74 18.19
CA SER A 190 7.33 -6.19 17.18
C SER A 190 6.83 -7.29 16.22
N ALA A 191 7.69 -8.18 15.74
CA ALA A 191 7.30 -9.31 14.91
C ALA A 191 6.41 -10.32 15.66
N ALA A 192 6.70 -10.58 16.93
CA ALA A 192 5.86 -11.42 17.78
C ALA A 192 4.48 -10.79 18.00
N LEU A 193 4.44 -9.46 18.18
CA LEU A 193 3.18 -8.72 18.30
C LEU A 193 2.38 -8.76 16.99
N MET A 194 3.03 -8.62 15.83
CA MET A 194 2.41 -8.81 14.52
C MET A 194 1.78 -10.20 14.42
N ALA A 195 2.54 -11.25 14.75
CA ALA A 195 2.06 -12.63 14.65
C ALA A 195 0.91 -12.93 15.62
N GLY A 196 0.92 -12.33 16.82
CA GLY A 196 -0.08 -12.56 17.87
C GLY A 196 -1.37 -11.76 17.70
N LEU A 197 -1.29 -10.57 17.09
CA LEU A 197 -2.46 -9.71 16.81
C LEU A 197 -3.02 -9.89 15.41
N LEU A 198 -2.44 -10.80 14.61
CA LEU A 198 -2.89 -11.03 13.24
C LEU A 198 -4.30 -11.60 13.23
N ASP A 199 -5.22 -10.82 12.70
CA ASP A 199 -6.51 -11.29 12.23
C ASP A 199 -6.37 -11.57 10.73
N PRO A 200 -6.55 -12.84 10.27
CA PRO A 200 -6.45 -13.18 8.86
C PRO A 200 -7.43 -12.43 7.97
N THR A 201 -8.55 -11.95 8.52
CA THR A 201 -9.57 -11.18 7.79
C THR A 201 -9.33 -9.67 7.82
N ALA A 202 -8.42 -9.19 8.67
CA ALA A 202 -8.12 -7.76 8.87
C ALA A 202 -6.62 -7.51 9.10
N ALA A 203 -5.77 -7.99 8.19
CA ALA A 203 -4.31 -7.90 8.30
C ALA A 203 -3.78 -6.45 8.32
N THR A 204 -4.58 -5.49 7.86
CA THR A 204 -4.19 -4.06 7.77
C THR A 204 -3.72 -3.49 9.11
N ARG A 205 -4.37 -3.85 10.24
CA ARG A 205 -3.94 -3.38 11.56
C ARG A 205 -2.49 -3.72 11.88
N VAL A 206 -2.10 -4.95 11.63
CA VAL A 206 -0.73 -5.42 11.93
C VAL A 206 0.28 -4.97 10.89
N TYR A 207 -0.16 -4.78 9.65
CA TYR A 207 0.69 -4.30 8.55
C TYR A 207 0.98 -2.80 8.66
N TYR A 208 -0.01 -1.98 9.03
CA TYR A 208 0.13 -0.53 9.20
C TYR A 208 0.74 -0.12 10.54
N GLY A 209 0.58 -0.95 11.58
CA GLY A 209 0.98 -0.62 12.93
C GLY A 209 2.47 -0.38 13.08
N THR A 210 2.87 0.79 13.55
CA THR A 210 4.28 1.05 13.86
C THR A 210 4.79 0.09 14.95
N ASP A 211 3.93 -0.30 15.88
CA ASP A 211 4.24 -1.25 16.96
C ASP A 211 4.48 -2.68 16.46
N THR A 212 3.78 -3.09 15.41
CA THR A 212 3.82 -4.45 14.85
C THR A 212 4.79 -4.60 13.70
N HIS A 213 5.20 -3.52 13.01
CA HIS A 213 5.98 -3.57 11.77
C HIS A 213 7.39 -2.95 11.87
N LEU A 214 8.01 -2.96 13.06
CA LEU A 214 9.35 -2.40 13.27
C LEU A 214 10.50 -3.35 12.95
N ILE A 215 10.25 -4.63 12.68
CA ILE A 215 11.31 -5.65 12.56
C ILE A 215 12.39 -5.25 11.55
N GLY A 216 12.05 -4.75 10.37
CA GLY A 216 13.00 -4.33 9.36
C GLY A 216 13.88 -3.16 9.82
N LEU A 217 13.26 -2.10 10.36
CA LEU A 217 13.98 -0.92 10.88
C LEU A 217 14.94 -1.29 12.02
N MET A 218 14.50 -2.16 12.93
CA MET A 218 15.29 -2.58 14.09
C MET A 218 16.42 -3.54 13.71
N LEU A 219 16.22 -4.46 12.76
CA LEU A 219 17.29 -5.28 12.20
C LEU A 219 18.36 -4.42 11.52
N GLY A 220 17.94 -3.44 10.73
CA GLY A 220 18.84 -2.47 10.13
C GLY A 220 19.64 -1.69 11.17
N ALA A 221 19.00 -1.23 12.24
CA ALA A 221 19.65 -0.52 13.34
C ALA A 221 20.64 -1.41 14.11
N ALA A 222 20.26 -2.65 14.43
CA ALA A 222 21.14 -3.64 15.06
C ALA A 222 22.38 -3.91 14.21
N LEU A 223 22.19 -4.09 12.90
CA LEU A 223 23.29 -4.29 11.95
C LEU A 223 24.22 -3.07 11.87
N ALA A 224 23.67 -1.84 11.96
CA ALA A 224 24.49 -0.63 11.98
C ALA A 224 25.39 -0.55 13.21
N PHE A 225 24.89 -0.93 14.38
CA PHE A 225 25.73 -1.03 15.59
C PHE A 225 26.79 -2.12 15.47
N ALA A 226 26.48 -3.28 14.89
CA ALA A 226 27.44 -4.33 14.59
C ALA A 226 28.52 -3.83 13.61
N TYR A 227 28.11 -3.18 12.54
CA TYR A 227 28.98 -2.62 11.52
C TYR A 227 29.89 -1.50 12.05
N ALA A 228 29.43 -0.75 13.03
CA ALA A 228 30.18 0.32 13.67
C ALA A 228 31.05 -0.15 14.83
N ALA A 229 31.00 -1.42 15.28
CA ALA A 229 31.80 -1.92 16.38
C ALA A 229 33.32 -1.85 16.11
N PRO A 230 34.16 -1.53 17.11
CA PRO A 230 35.62 -1.43 16.93
C PRO A 230 36.26 -2.74 16.43
N HIS A 231 35.68 -3.86 16.81
CA HIS A 231 36.16 -5.21 16.46
C HIS A 231 35.52 -5.72 15.15
N ARG A 232 35.62 -4.96 14.08
CA ARG A 232 35.25 -5.40 12.73
C ARG A 232 36.05 -6.63 12.22
N ALA A 233 36.95 -7.17 13.02
CA ALA A 233 37.80 -8.29 12.67
C ALA A 233 37.05 -9.51 12.09
N TRP A 234 35.76 -9.68 12.47
CA TRP A 234 34.98 -10.78 11.92
C TRP A 234 34.62 -10.61 10.42
N THR A 235 34.35 -9.38 9.92
CA THR A 235 34.13 -9.15 8.48
C THR A 235 35.43 -9.23 7.64
N ALA A 236 36.57 -9.10 8.28
CA ALA A 236 37.89 -9.31 7.68
C ALA A 236 38.40 -10.74 7.87
N SER A 237 37.68 -11.59 8.62
CA SER A 237 38.11 -12.96 8.91
C SER A 237 38.09 -13.87 7.67
N ALA A 238 39.02 -14.85 7.62
CA ALA A 238 39.03 -15.86 6.57
C ALA A 238 37.72 -16.69 6.53
N ARG A 239 37.06 -16.87 7.69
CA ARG A 239 35.74 -17.53 7.76
C ARG A 239 34.69 -16.73 7.03
N TRP A 240 34.60 -15.42 7.25
CA TRP A 240 33.65 -14.54 6.54
C TRP A 240 33.95 -14.52 5.04
N ALA A 241 35.22 -14.41 4.66
CA ALA A 241 35.61 -14.43 3.26
C ALA A 241 35.17 -15.71 2.51
N ARG A 242 35.14 -16.87 3.19
CA ARG A 242 34.61 -18.13 2.63
C ARG A 242 33.10 -18.22 2.63
N LEU A 243 32.44 -17.76 3.71
CA LEU A 243 31.00 -17.93 3.91
C LEU A 243 30.17 -16.83 3.23
N ARG A 244 30.74 -15.67 2.97
CA ARG A 244 30.00 -14.51 2.45
C ARG A 244 29.26 -14.81 1.14
N TRP A 245 29.91 -15.54 0.23
CA TRP A 245 29.31 -15.85 -1.07
C TRP A 245 28.08 -16.78 -0.95
N PRO A 246 28.18 -17.98 -0.35
CA PRO A 246 27.01 -18.82 -0.18
C PRO A 246 25.91 -18.16 0.68
N VAL A 247 26.29 -17.41 1.71
CA VAL A 247 25.31 -16.67 2.55
C VAL A 247 24.61 -15.57 1.74
N THR A 248 25.35 -14.84 0.90
CA THR A 248 24.75 -13.81 0.02
C THR A 248 23.83 -14.43 -1.02
N ALA A 249 24.27 -15.52 -1.65
CA ALA A 249 23.47 -16.25 -2.64
C ALA A 249 22.19 -16.81 -2.00
N TRP A 250 22.31 -17.44 -0.83
CA TRP A 250 21.18 -17.94 -0.07
C TRP A 250 20.18 -16.81 0.26
N ALA A 251 20.66 -15.68 0.80
CA ALA A 251 19.80 -14.55 1.14
C ALA A 251 19.11 -13.95 -0.10
N ALA A 252 19.81 -13.90 -1.24
CA ALA A 252 19.22 -13.45 -2.50
C ALA A 252 18.12 -14.42 -2.99
N VAL A 253 18.39 -15.73 -2.93
CA VAL A 253 17.40 -16.75 -3.31
C VAL A 253 16.18 -16.67 -2.39
N VAL A 254 16.38 -16.63 -1.07
CA VAL A 254 15.28 -16.50 -0.11
C VAL A 254 14.44 -15.26 -0.42
N LEU A 255 15.08 -14.10 -0.59
CA LEU A 255 14.35 -12.86 -0.86
C LEU A 255 13.58 -12.94 -2.18
N LEU A 256 14.19 -13.43 -3.26
CA LEU A 256 13.53 -13.59 -4.56
C LEU A 256 12.36 -14.60 -4.47
N THR A 257 12.56 -15.71 -3.74
CA THR A 257 11.49 -16.68 -3.50
C THR A 257 10.32 -16.04 -2.75
N LEU A 258 10.59 -15.29 -1.67
CA LEU A 258 9.54 -14.61 -0.91
C LEU A 258 8.78 -13.58 -1.76
N LEU A 259 9.47 -12.85 -2.64
CA LEU A 259 8.82 -11.91 -3.57
C LEU A 259 7.85 -12.61 -4.55
N VAL A 260 8.02 -13.90 -4.80
CA VAL A 260 7.17 -14.69 -5.71
C VAL A 260 6.06 -15.44 -4.97
N ILE A 261 6.36 -16.01 -3.78
CA ILE A 261 5.43 -16.93 -3.09
C ILE A 261 4.62 -16.28 -1.96
N CYS A 262 5.07 -15.14 -1.41
CA CYS A 262 4.26 -14.42 -0.43
C CYS A 262 3.08 -13.75 -1.14
N ASP A 263 1.94 -13.82 -0.50
CA ASP A 263 0.76 -13.05 -0.89
C ASP A 263 0.14 -12.38 0.34
N GLU A 264 -0.74 -11.41 0.08
CA GLU A 264 -1.38 -10.59 1.09
C GLU A 264 -2.45 -11.31 1.91
N SER A 265 -2.99 -12.42 1.40
CA SER A 265 -4.05 -13.19 2.04
C SER A 265 -3.51 -14.25 2.99
N SER A 266 -2.24 -14.63 2.85
CA SER A 266 -1.66 -15.73 3.59
C SER A 266 -1.13 -15.31 4.97
N PRO A 267 -1.65 -15.87 6.08
CA PRO A 267 -1.19 -15.55 7.44
C PRO A 267 0.30 -15.82 7.68
N TRP A 268 0.91 -16.78 6.96
CA TRP A 268 2.33 -17.08 7.10
C TRP A 268 3.22 -15.93 6.59
N THR A 269 2.72 -15.15 5.62
CA THR A 269 3.42 -13.97 5.10
C THR A 269 3.72 -12.96 6.22
N PHE A 270 2.74 -12.68 7.06
CA PHE A 270 2.89 -11.75 8.18
C PHE A 270 3.70 -12.37 9.34
N ARG A 271 3.49 -13.66 9.63
CA ARG A 271 4.16 -14.34 10.75
C ARG A 271 5.63 -14.62 10.49
N LEU A 272 5.97 -15.03 9.26
CA LEU A 272 7.32 -15.47 8.89
C LEU A 272 7.88 -14.77 7.66
N GLY A 273 7.07 -14.51 6.63
CA GLY A 273 7.50 -13.91 5.37
C GLY A 273 8.19 -12.57 5.56
N ILE A 274 7.55 -11.63 6.26
CA ILE A 274 8.08 -10.29 6.58
C ILE A 274 9.38 -10.36 7.41
N PRO A 275 9.45 -11.11 8.53
CA PRO A 275 10.69 -11.29 9.27
C PRO A 275 11.82 -11.92 8.45
N LEU A 276 11.53 -12.91 7.61
CA LEU A 276 12.52 -13.56 6.75
C LEU A 276 13.02 -12.63 5.63
N ALA A 277 12.12 -11.86 5.01
CA ALA A 277 12.49 -10.85 4.00
C ALA A 277 13.40 -9.77 4.61
N SER A 278 13.06 -9.29 5.80
CA SER A 278 13.89 -8.35 6.57
C SER A 278 15.26 -8.95 6.91
N LEU A 279 15.33 -10.20 7.35
CA LEU A 279 16.59 -10.89 7.66
C LEU A 279 17.43 -11.10 6.40
N ALA A 280 16.84 -11.61 5.32
CA ALA A 280 17.53 -11.80 4.04
C ALA A 280 18.09 -10.46 3.52
N THR A 281 17.31 -9.38 3.61
CA THR A 281 17.77 -8.03 3.25
C THR A 281 18.94 -7.56 4.12
N ALA A 282 18.89 -7.78 5.44
CA ALA A 282 19.98 -7.42 6.34
C ALA A 282 21.28 -8.17 6.00
N VAL A 283 21.17 -9.45 5.65
CA VAL A 283 22.30 -10.28 5.21
C VAL A 283 22.87 -9.80 3.88
N LEU A 284 22.04 -9.54 2.88
CA LEU A 284 22.44 -8.98 1.59
C LEU A 284 23.16 -7.64 1.78
N MET A 285 22.56 -6.76 2.56
CA MET A 285 23.11 -5.43 2.84
C MET A 285 24.47 -5.54 3.52
N LEU A 286 24.64 -6.42 4.51
CA LEU A 286 25.93 -6.67 5.16
C LEU A 286 27.00 -7.11 4.15
N SER A 287 26.65 -8.04 3.25
CA SER A 287 27.55 -8.55 2.22
C SER A 287 28.00 -7.44 1.26
N VAL A 288 27.08 -6.56 0.90
CA VAL A 288 27.32 -5.44 -0.04
C VAL A 288 28.18 -4.35 0.57
N VAL A 289 27.93 -3.97 1.85
CA VAL A 289 28.63 -2.83 2.48
C VAL A 289 29.98 -3.23 3.10
N SER A 290 30.20 -4.52 3.43
CA SER A 290 31.38 -4.93 4.18
C SER A 290 32.64 -5.00 3.31
N THR A 291 32.55 -5.53 2.10
CA THR A 291 33.70 -5.72 1.19
C THR A 291 33.28 -5.65 -0.27
N PRO A 292 34.18 -5.30 -1.21
CA PRO A 292 33.91 -5.44 -2.63
C PRO A 292 33.49 -6.88 -2.98
N SER A 293 32.39 -7.03 -3.72
CA SER A 293 31.81 -8.32 -4.09
C SER A 293 31.09 -8.22 -5.43
N MET A 294 30.88 -9.35 -6.11
CA MET A 294 30.09 -9.39 -7.36
C MET A 294 28.67 -8.84 -7.14
N ALA A 295 28.04 -9.18 -6.01
CA ALA A 295 26.72 -8.64 -5.65
C ALA A 295 26.76 -7.11 -5.55
N ARG A 296 27.79 -6.53 -4.94
CA ARG A 296 27.98 -5.08 -4.91
C ARG A 296 28.13 -4.50 -6.32
N THR A 297 28.99 -5.08 -7.16
CA THR A 297 29.18 -4.62 -8.54
C THR A 297 27.90 -4.69 -9.35
N ALA A 298 27.11 -5.77 -9.19
CA ALA A 298 25.81 -5.92 -9.83
C ALA A 298 24.81 -4.86 -9.37
N LEU A 299 24.82 -4.46 -8.09
CA LEU A 299 23.94 -3.43 -7.54
C LEU A 299 24.42 -1.99 -7.84
N GLU A 300 25.68 -1.80 -8.25
CA GLU A 300 26.25 -0.49 -8.62
C GLU A 300 26.14 -0.18 -10.12
N VAL A 301 25.51 -1.05 -10.94
CA VAL A 301 25.28 -0.73 -12.35
C VAL A 301 24.46 0.56 -12.49
N ARG A 302 24.81 1.38 -13.49
CA ARG A 302 24.26 2.72 -13.68
C ARG A 302 22.72 2.78 -13.65
N PRO A 303 21.97 1.88 -14.30
CA PRO A 303 20.50 1.92 -14.25
C PRO A 303 19.95 1.73 -12.84
N LEU A 304 20.45 0.74 -12.08
CA LEU A 304 20.00 0.51 -10.71
C LEU A 304 20.37 1.68 -9.78
N ALA A 305 21.60 2.21 -9.91
CA ALA A 305 22.01 3.37 -9.13
C ALA A 305 21.12 4.60 -9.44
N TRP A 306 20.75 4.80 -10.70
CA TRP A 306 19.85 5.87 -11.13
C TRP A 306 18.45 5.72 -10.52
N ILE A 307 17.87 4.52 -10.60
CA ILE A 307 16.55 4.20 -10.00
C ILE A 307 16.62 4.38 -8.48
N GLY A 308 17.64 3.84 -7.82
CA GLY A 308 17.78 3.90 -6.37
C GLY A 308 17.92 5.32 -5.82
N GLN A 309 18.61 6.21 -6.54
CA GLN A 309 18.69 7.63 -6.16
C GLN A 309 17.34 8.34 -6.22
N ARG A 310 16.44 7.87 -7.09
CA ARG A 310 15.09 8.41 -7.31
C ARG A 310 13.99 7.59 -6.64
N SER A 311 14.36 6.52 -5.94
CA SER A 311 13.41 5.56 -5.34
C SER A 311 12.35 6.22 -4.45
N TYR A 312 12.69 7.32 -3.77
CA TYR A 312 11.74 8.09 -2.97
C TYR A 312 10.66 8.74 -3.85
N GLY A 313 11.05 9.47 -4.88
CA GLY A 313 10.10 10.07 -5.83
C GLY A 313 9.27 9.01 -6.56
N LEU A 314 9.92 7.91 -7.02
CA LEU A 314 9.22 6.79 -7.65
C LEU A 314 8.17 6.18 -6.71
N TYR A 315 8.51 5.99 -5.43
CA TYR A 315 7.58 5.49 -4.41
C TYR A 315 6.43 6.47 -4.12
N LEU A 316 6.67 7.77 -4.12
CA LEU A 316 5.60 8.77 -3.91
C LEU A 316 4.60 8.81 -5.07
N TRP A 317 5.10 8.83 -6.31
CA TRP A 317 4.27 9.10 -7.48
C TRP A 317 3.56 7.87 -8.04
N HIS A 318 4.10 6.63 -7.85
CA HIS A 318 3.56 5.46 -8.54
C HIS A 318 2.08 5.19 -8.22
N TRP A 319 1.69 5.26 -6.95
CA TRP A 319 0.34 4.92 -6.54
C TRP A 319 -0.72 5.93 -7.03
N PRO A 320 -0.58 7.25 -6.78
CA PRO A 320 -1.49 8.24 -7.36
C PRO A 320 -1.57 8.16 -8.89
N VAL A 321 -0.45 7.92 -9.57
CA VAL A 321 -0.43 7.77 -11.03
C VAL A 321 -1.22 6.53 -11.47
N ILE A 322 -1.06 5.39 -10.81
CA ILE A 322 -1.80 4.16 -11.12
C ILE A 322 -3.30 4.40 -10.98
N LEU A 323 -3.74 5.07 -9.92
CA LEU A 323 -5.16 5.37 -9.71
C LEU A 323 -5.70 6.34 -10.77
N ILE A 324 -5.00 7.44 -11.02
CA ILE A 324 -5.43 8.46 -11.99
C ILE A 324 -5.48 7.89 -13.41
N VAL A 325 -4.43 7.16 -13.84
CA VAL A 325 -4.42 6.53 -15.17
C VAL A 325 -5.47 5.45 -15.28
N GLY A 326 -5.73 4.70 -14.20
CA GLY A 326 -6.79 3.70 -14.15
C GLY A 326 -8.17 4.27 -14.39
N GLN A 327 -8.44 5.51 -13.93
CA GLN A 327 -9.70 6.21 -14.20
C GLN A 327 -9.75 6.78 -15.63
N LEU A 328 -8.63 7.33 -16.12
CA LEU A 328 -8.57 7.90 -17.47
C LEU A 328 -8.63 6.82 -18.56
N TRP A 329 -8.14 5.64 -18.27
CA TRP A 329 -8.08 4.52 -19.23
C TRP A 329 -8.43 3.21 -18.53
N PRO A 330 -9.72 2.99 -18.22
CA PRO A 330 -10.19 1.74 -17.63
C PRO A 330 -10.03 0.59 -18.64
N VAL A 331 -9.25 -0.43 -18.27
CA VAL A 331 -8.96 -1.60 -19.11
C VAL A 331 -9.01 -2.88 -18.29
N GLU A 332 -9.59 -3.92 -18.86
CA GLU A 332 -9.63 -5.25 -18.28
C GLU A 332 -8.25 -5.92 -18.27
N PRO A 333 -7.90 -6.67 -17.20
CA PRO A 333 -6.67 -7.46 -17.17
C PRO A 333 -6.59 -8.50 -18.29
N GLY A 334 -5.38 -8.75 -18.81
CA GLY A 334 -5.10 -9.83 -19.76
C GLY A 334 -4.96 -9.42 -21.23
N GLY A 335 -5.35 -8.21 -21.62
CA GLY A 335 -5.24 -7.72 -23.00
C GLY A 335 -3.99 -6.84 -23.24
N SER A 336 -3.68 -6.59 -24.53
CA SER A 336 -2.59 -5.68 -24.91
C SER A 336 -2.83 -4.24 -24.39
N ALA A 337 -4.08 -3.75 -24.40
CA ALA A 337 -4.44 -2.46 -23.83
C ALA A 337 -4.08 -2.35 -22.36
N TYR A 338 -4.27 -3.42 -21.58
CA TYR A 338 -3.86 -3.47 -20.19
C TYR A 338 -2.35 -3.28 -20.02
N LEU A 339 -1.54 -3.99 -20.81
CA LEU A 339 -0.08 -3.84 -20.76
C LEU A 339 0.35 -2.42 -21.10
N TRP A 340 -0.23 -1.81 -22.15
CA TRP A 340 0.06 -0.42 -22.52
C TRP A 340 -0.34 0.58 -21.44
N SER A 341 -1.48 0.37 -20.78
CA SER A 341 -1.87 1.17 -19.62
C SER A 341 -0.81 1.10 -18.50
N ARG A 342 -0.28 -0.10 -18.21
CA ARG A 342 0.78 -0.28 -17.20
C ARG A 342 2.10 0.37 -17.62
N VAL A 343 2.48 0.26 -18.88
CA VAL A 343 3.64 0.97 -19.46
C VAL A 343 3.48 2.48 -19.30
N LEU A 344 2.28 3.02 -19.58
CA LEU A 344 1.98 4.42 -19.38
C LEU A 344 2.12 4.83 -17.90
N CYS A 345 1.58 4.03 -16.98
CA CYS A 345 1.74 4.26 -15.53
C CYS A 345 3.22 4.37 -15.13
N VAL A 346 4.06 3.43 -15.59
CA VAL A 346 5.50 3.46 -15.32
C VAL A 346 6.15 4.71 -15.94
N GLY A 347 5.84 5.02 -17.21
CA GLY A 347 6.39 6.18 -17.91
C GLY A 347 6.06 7.49 -17.21
N VAL A 348 4.79 7.71 -16.84
CA VAL A 348 4.33 8.90 -16.11
C VAL A 348 4.97 8.97 -14.71
N THR A 349 5.03 7.85 -14.00
CA THR A 349 5.68 7.77 -12.68
C THR A 349 7.15 8.18 -12.75
N VAL A 350 7.89 7.64 -13.72
CA VAL A 350 9.31 7.95 -13.94
C VAL A 350 9.49 9.43 -14.31
N ALA A 351 8.66 9.96 -15.20
CA ALA A 351 8.70 11.36 -15.61
C ALA A 351 8.41 12.31 -14.42
N ALA A 352 7.37 12.03 -13.62
CA ALA A 352 7.01 12.81 -12.45
C ALA A 352 8.10 12.74 -11.36
N ALA A 353 8.65 11.56 -11.09
CA ALA A 353 9.74 11.38 -10.13
C ALA A 353 11.02 12.09 -10.58
N GLU A 354 11.38 12.03 -11.89
CA GLU A 354 12.55 12.74 -12.41
C GLU A 354 12.36 14.27 -12.37
N ALA A 355 11.18 14.75 -12.72
CA ALA A 355 10.82 16.16 -12.64
C ALA A 355 10.92 16.68 -11.20
N SER A 356 10.32 15.97 -10.25
CA SER A 356 10.42 16.26 -8.82
C SER A 356 11.87 16.25 -8.34
N TYR A 357 12.64 15.24 -8.69
CA TYR A 357 14.04 15.08 -8.30
C TYR A 357 14.92 16.23 -8.83
N ARG A 358 14.77 16.61 -10.12
CA ARG A 358 15.61 17.64 -10.76
C ARG A 358 15.26 19.06 -10.30
N TRP A 359 13.97 19.36 -10.27
CA TRP A 359 13.53 20.75 -10.14
C TRP A 359 13.14 21.14 -8.71
N VAL A 360 12.82 20.17 -7.85
CA VAL A 360 12.38 20.44 -6.48
C VAL A 360 13.37 19.90 -5.45
N GLU A 361 13.64 18.57 -5.48
CA GLU A 361 14.46 17.94 -4.46
C GLU A 361 15.93 18.40 -4.52
N THR A 362 16.55 18.33 -5.70
CA THR A 362 17.99 18.62 -5.86
C THR A 362 18.34 20.06 -5.50
N PRO A 363 17.61 21.11 -5.93
CA PRO A 363 17.88 22.49 -5.51
C PRO A 363 17.78 22.68 -3.99
N ILE A 364 16.73 22.15 -3.35
CA ILE A 364 16.52 22.29 -1.91
C ILE A 364 17.56 21.49 -1.11
N ARG A 365 17.96 20.31 -1.58
CA ARG A 365 19.02 19.51 -0.95
C ARG A 365 20.37 20.20 -1.01
N ARG A 366 20.71 20.85 -2.15
CA ARG A 366 22.00 21.53 -2.36
C ARG A 366 22.08 22.87 -1.64
N HIS A 367 21.03 23.69 -1.66
CA HIS A 367 21.06 25.07 -1.19
C HIS A 367 20.30 25.28 0.14
N GLY A 368 19.55 24.27 0.59
CA GLY A 368 18.65 24.36 1.73
C GLY A 368 17.43 25.23 1.45
N PHE A 369 16.47 25.26 2.38
CA PHE A 369 15.24 26.05 2.23
C PHE A 369 15.55 27.56 2.05
N ARG A 370 16.41 28.14 2.91
CA ARG A 370 16.78 29.57 2.84
C ARG A 370 17.50 29.92 1.54
N GLY A 371 18.48 29.11 1.12
CA GLY A 371 19.23 29.35 -0.12
C GLY A 371 18.38 29.19 -1.37
N THR A 372 17.45 28.21 -1.39
CA THR A 372 16.50 28.08 -2.49
C THR A 372 15.51 29.23 -2.50
N GLY A 373 14.97 29.64 -1.34
CA GLY A 373 14.07 30.78 -1.22
C GLY A 373 14.71 32.07 -1.74
N ARG A 374 15.99 32.34 -1.39
CA ARG A 374 16.74 33.50 -1.92
C ARG A 374 16.85 33.45 -3.45
N ARG A 375 17.16 32.32 -4.04
CA ARG A 375 17.23 32.17 -5.51
C ARG A 375 15.88 32.39 -6.19
N VAL A 376 14.80 31.89 -5.58
CA VAL A 376 13.44 32.16 -6.06
C VAL A 376 13.14 33.65 -5.98
N MET A 377 13.53 34.33 -4.90
CA MET A 377 13.35 35.78 -4.76
C MET A 377 14.17 36.55 -5.80
N GLU A 378 15.46 36.20 -5.98
CA GLU A 378 16.33 36.81 -7.02
C GLU A 378 15.76 36.59 -8.43
N TRP A 379 15.19 35.41 -8.70
CA TRP A 379 14.47 35.12 -9.95
C TRP A 379 13.20 35.96 -10.08
N TRP A 380 12.41 36.08 -9.00
CA TRP A 380 11.21 36.89 -8.94
C TRP A 380 11.48 38.38 -9.23
N GLU A 381 12.52 38.93 -8.64
CA GLU A 381 12.96 40.32 -8.84
C GLU A 381 13.38 40.61 -10.29
N ARG A 382 13.83 39.60 -11.03
CA ARG A 382 14.17 39.70 -12.46
C ARG A 382 12.96 39.65 -13.39
N LEU A 383 11.80 39.29 -12.88
CA LEU A 383 10.58 39.25 -13.68
C LEU A 383 10.05 40.68 -13.90
N SER A 384 9.52 40.94 -15.11
CA SER A 384 8.72 42.16 -15.31
C SER A 384 7.46 42.13 -14.43
N THR A 385 6.95 43.31 -14.07
CA THR A 385 5.77 43.46 -13.22
C THR A 385 4.56 42.65 -13.75
N GLY A 386 4.39 42.59 -15.07
CA GLY A 386 3.32 41.78 -15.65
C GLY A 386 3.54 40.28 -15.40
N ARG A 387 4.75 39.75 -15.61
CA ARG A 387 5.07 38.34 -15.38
C ARG A 387 5.00 37.95 -13.91
N SER A 388 5.48 38.80 -13.00
CA SER A 388 5.39 38.54 -11.56
C SER A 388 3.94 38.46 -11.08
N ARG A 389 3.05 39.34 -11.58
CA ARG A 389 1.62 39.26 -11.30
C ARG A 389 0.98 37.96 -11.81
N VAL A 390 1.33 37.52 -13.03
CA VAL A 390 0.85 36.25 -13.58
C VAL A 390 1.30 35.07 -12.72
N VAL A 391 2.58 35.03 -12.34
CA VAL A 391 3.11 33.96 -11.48
C VAL A 391 2.42 33.98 -10.10
N ALA A 392 2.25 35.16 -9.49
CA ALA A 392 1.53 35.29 -8.23
C ALA A 392 0.08 34.80 -8.34
N ALA A 393 -0.64 35.23 -9.37
CA ALA A 393 -2.01 34.83 -9.62
C ALA A 393 -2.12 33.31 -9.85
N THR A 394 -1.17 32.71 -10.59
CA THR A 394 -1.11 31.25 -10.80
C THR A 394 -0.89 30.51 -9.48
N VAL A 395 0.04 30.95 -8.64
CA VAL A 395 0.28 30.32 -7.32
C VAL A 395 -0.97 30.41 -6.44
N VAL A 396 -1.57 31.60 -6.35
CA VAL A 396 -2.80 31.82 -5.56
C VAL A 396 -3.94 30.96 -6.10
N ALA A 397 -4.15 30.94 -7.43
CA ALA A 397 -5.19 30.11 -8.05
C ALA A 397 -4.96 28.61 -7.77
N THR A 398 -3.72 28.13 -7.83
CA THR A 398 -3.37 26.74 -7.52
C THR A 398 -3.69 26.40 -6.06
N LEU A 399 -3.34 27.28 -5.11
CA LEU A 399 -3.62 27.07 -3.68
C LEU A 399 -5.12 27.14 -3.39
N LEU A 400 -5.85 28.05 -4.04
CA LEU A 400 -7.31 28.12 -3.93
C LEU A 400 -7.97 26.89 -4.52
N ALA A 401 -7.53 26.43 -5.71
CA ALA A 401 -8.04 25.21 -6.31
C ALA A 401 -7.80 23.98 -5.41
N TYR A 402 -6.64 23.93 -4.76
CA TYR A 402 -6.34 22.87 -3.78
C TYR A 402 -7.26 22.95 -2.54
N ALA A 403 -7.45 24.15 -1.99
CA ALA A 403 -8.36 24.35 -0.86
C ALA A 403 -9.81 23.99 -1.22
N VAL A 404 -10.26 24.36 -2.42
CA VAL A 404 -11.57 23.95 -2.96
C VAL A 404 -11.65 22.43 -3.10
N ALA A 405 -10.62 21.78 -3.67
CA ALA A 405 -10.61 20.32 -3.80
C ALA A 405 -10.73 19.61 -2.45
N LEU A 406 -10.09 20.13 -1.39
CA LEU A 406 -10.21 19.60 -0.03
C LEU A 406 -11.59 19.84 0.59
N SER A 407 -12.16 21.05 0.41
CA SER A 407 -13.42 21.44 1.04
C SER A 407 -14.66 20.86 0.35
N THR A 408 -14.55 20.55 -0.95
CA THR A 408 -15.63 19.96 -1.76
C THR A 408 -15.45 18.47 -2.03
N ALA A 409 -14.51 17.82 -1.32
CA ALA A 409 -14.28 16.39 -1.45
C ALA A 409 -15.54 15.60 -1.02
N PRO A 410 -15.93 14.57 -1.79
CA PRO A 410 -17.11 13.78 -1.45
C PRO A 410 -16.88 12.98 -0.16
N ALA A 411 -17.97 12.81 0.61
CA ALA A 411 -17.94 12.03 1.85
C ALA A 411 -17.93 10.51 1.57
N ALA A 412 -18.46 10.08 0.43
CA ALA A 412 -18.53 8.70 -0.02
C ALA A 412 -18.41 8.66 -1.55
N THR A 413 -18.05 7.50 -2.11
CA THR A 413 -17.99 7.33 -3.57
C THR A 413 -19.37 7.37 -4.20
N SER A 414 -19.45 7.71 -5.49
CA SER A 414 -20.67 7.68 -6.27
C SER A 414 -21.36 6.31 -6.21
N THR A 415 -20.56 5.24 -6.28
CA THR A 415 -21.02 3.86 -6.13
C THR A 415 -21.62 3.63 -4.74
N GLU A 416 -20.95 4.05 -3.67
CA GLU A 416 -21.44 3.89 -2.30
C GLU A 416 -22.75 4.66 -2.06
N LEU A 417 -22.84 5.89 -2.59
CA LEU A 417 -24.08 6.70 -2.51
C LEU A 417 -25.22 6.02 -3.26
N THR A 418 -24.97 5.47 -4.44
CA THR A 418 -25.96 4.72 -5.22
C THR A 418 -26.43 3.47 -4.47
N LEU A 419 -25.49 2.70 -3.88
CA LEU A 419 -25.79 1.52 -3.09
C LEU A 419 -26.63 1.87 -1.83
N LYS A 420 -26.29 2.95 -1.14
CA LYS A 420 -27.06 3.45 0.02
C LYS A 420 -28.48 3.90 -0.37
N ALA A 421 -28.60 4.60 -1.50
CA ALA A 421 -29.90 5.02 -2.01
C ALA A 421 -30.78 3.81 -2.38
N GLN A 422 -30.21 2.80 -3.02
CA GLN A 422 -30.90 1.54 -3.37
C GLN A 422 -31.30 0.73 -2.13
N ALA A 423 -30.43 0.64 -1.13
CA ALA A 423 -30.72 -0.03 0.14
C ALA A 423 -31.84 0.70 0.91
N GLY A 424 -31.85 2.04 0.94
CA GLY A 424 -32.90 2.84 1.54
C GLY A 424 -34.27 2.69 0.84
N ALA A 425 -34.28 2.69 -0.48
CA ALA A 425 -35.48 2.45 -1.29
C ALA A 425 -36.02 1.00 -1.16
N GLY A 426 -35.18 0.07 -0.72
CA GLY A 426 -35.61 -1.31 -0.43
C GLY A 426 -36.32 -1.47 0.91
N ALA A 427 -36.07 -0.56 1.88
CA ALA A 427 -36.63 -0.60 3.22
C ALA A 427 -38.01 0.13 3.31
N GLU A 428 -38.25 1.09 2.43
CA GLU A 428 -39.56 1.79 2.33
C GLU A 428 -40.22 1.36 1.03
N GLY A 429 -41.38 0.70 1.11
CA GLY A 429 -42.18 0.27 -0.03
C GLY A 429 -42.79 1.47 -0.82
N ALA A 430 -41.95 2.33 -1.40
CA ALA A 430 -42.32 3.46 -2.23
C ALA A 430 -41.92 3.22 -3.69
N ALA A 431 -42.79 3.59 -4.59
CA ALA A 431 -42.68 3.51 -6.04
C ALA A 431 -41.37 4.14 -6.57
N PRO A 432 -40.78 3.64 -7.68
CA PRO A 432 -39.51 4.10 -8.17
C PRO A 432 -39.55 5.55 -8.62
N ALA A 433 -38.85 6.42 -7.90
CA ALA A 433 -38.47 7.72 -8.44
C ALA A 433 -37.47 7.49 -9.58
N GLN A 434 -37.82 7.84 -10.79
CA GLN A 434 -36.92 7.85 -11.94
C GLN A 434 -35.73 8.75 -11.63
N ALA A 435 -34.57 8.14 -11.36
CA ALA A 435 -33.32 8.87 -11.33
C ALA A 435 -33.04 9.36 -12.75
N ALA A 436 -32.94 10.68 -12.91
CA ALA A 436 -32.53 11.32 -14.13
C ALA A 436 -31.05 10.88 -14.41
N VAL A 437 -30.90 9.87 -15.23
CA VAL A 437 -29.65 9.54 -15.88
C VAL A 437 -29.40 10.60 -16.93
N SER A 438 -28.28 11.31 -16.84
CA SER A 438 -27.83 12.25 -17.85
C SER A 438 -27.88 11.61 -19.21
N ALA A 439 -28.71 12.18 -20.10
CA ALA A 439 -28.90 11.76 -21.47
C ALA A 439 -27.62 12.07 -22.25
N ASP A 440 -26.70 11.10 -22.37
CA ASP A 440 -25.76 11.02 -23.50
C ASP A 440 -25.10 9.64 -23.63
N ALA A 441 -25.83 8.58 -23.36
CA ALA A 441 -25.40 7.24 -23.79
C ALA A 441 -26.61 6.40 -24.20
N ALA A 442 -26.71 6.20 -25.51
CA ALA A 442 -27.47 5.16 -26.17
C ALA A 442 -28.99 5.33 -26.28
N THR A 443 -29.41 5.79 -27.41
CA THR A 443 -30.60 5.30 -28.14
C THR A 443 -30.46 3.79 -28.38
N ALA A 444 -30.76 3.00 -27.37
CA ALA A 444 -31.19 1.62 -27.51
C ALA A 444 -32.54 1.52 -26.80
N GLU A 445 -33.61 1.38 -27.56
CA GLU A 445 -34.91 1.01 -27.03
C GLU A 445 -34.73 -0.25 -26.16
N PRO A 446 -35.31 -0.30 -24.94
CA PRO A 446 -35.31 -1.54 -24.17
C PRO A 446 -36.06 -2.59 -25.00
N SER A 447 -35.36 -3.63 -25.42
CA SER A 447 -35.98 -4.81 -25.99
C SER A 447 -37.06 -5.29 -25.02
N PRO A 448 -38.30 -5.56 -25.46
CA PRO A 448 -39.35 -6.05 -24.58
C PRO A 448 -38.83 -7.28 -23.85
N ALA A 449 -39.04 -7.31 -22.52
CA ALA A 449 -38.68 -8.44 -21.70
C ALA A 449 -39.18 -9.71 -22.40
N PRO A 450 -38.34 -10.75 -22.55
CA PRO A 450 -38.82 -12.01 -23.06
C PRO A 450 -39.88 -12.48 -22.08
N THR A 451 -41.13 -12.54 -22.54
CA THR A 451 -42.15 -13.30 -21.87
C THR A 451 -41.66 -14.72 -21.84
N VAL A 452 -41.03 -15.15 -20.75
CA VAL A 452 -40.62 -16.52 -20.56
C VAL A 452 -41.92 -17.28 -20.41
N ALA A 453 -42.44 -17.75 -21.55
CA ALA A 453 -43.40 -18.83 -21.55
C ALA A 453 -42.73 -19.96 -20.75
N ALA A 454 -43.44 -20.46 -19.74
CA ALA A 454 -42.95 -21.55 -18.88
C ALA A 454 -42.41 -22.68 -19.78
N THR A 455 -41.09 -22.70 -19.94
CA THR A 455 -40.43 -23.77 -20.67
C THR A 455 -40.66 -25.04 -19.88
N PRO A 456 -41.11 -26.13 -20.49
CA PRO A 456 -41.27 -27.39 -19.78
C PRO A 456 -39.93 -27.74 -19.10
N LEU A 457 -39.98 -28.08 -17.81
CA LEU A 457 -38.81 -28.48 -17.02
C LEU A 457 -37.97 -29.51 -17.82
N THR A 458 -36.69 -29.25 -17.92
CA THR A 458 -35.72 -30.22 -18.47
C THR A 458 -35.71 -31.49 -17.63
N ASP A 459 -35.26 -32.61 -18.17
CA ASP A 459 -35.19 -33.85 -17.40
C ASP A 459 -34.24 -33.74 -16.20
N ALA A 460 -33.24 -32.83 -16.24
CA ALA A 460 -32.39 -32.51 -15.11
C ALA A 460 -33.13 -31.76 -14.00
N GLU A 461 -34.02 -30.85 -14.34
CA GLU A 461 -34.86 -30.10 -13.37
C GLU A 461 -35.91 -31.01 -12.73
N LYS A 462 -36.44 -31.98 -13.47
CA LYS A 462 -37.32 -33.03 -12.92
C LYS A 462 -36.58 -33.97 -11.98
N ALA A 463 -35.30 -34.22 -12.23
CA ALA A 463 -34.46 -35.10 -11.40
C ALA A 463 -34.12 -34.49 -10.05
N THR A 464 -34.03 -33.15 -9.91
CA THR A 464 -33.72 -32.48 -8.64
C THR A 464 -34.92 -32.34 -7.70
N GLY A 465 -36.15 -32.57 -8.16
CA GLY A 465 -37.38 -32.45 -7.35
C GLY A 465 -37.76 -31.01 -6.98
N PHE A 466 -37.03 -29.97 -7.48
CA PHE A 466 -37.31 -28.55 -7.21
C PHE A 466 -37.94 -27.88 -8.45
N ALA A 467 -39.19 -27.44 -8.31
CA ALA A 467 -39.79 -26.52 -9.27
C ALA A 467 -39.18 -25.13 -9.07
N MET A 468 -38.99 -24.38 -10.17
CA MET A 468 -38.49 -23.00 -10.13
C MET A 468 -39.34 -22.18 -9.15
N PRO A 469 -38.75 -21.52 -8.15
CA PRO A 469 -39.49 -20.72 -7.18
C PRO A 469 -40.02 -19.43 -7.81
N ALA A 470 -41.22 -19.01 -7.42
CA ALA A 470 -41.70 -17.66 -7.70
C ALA A 470 -40.86 -16.64 -6.90
N GLY A 471 -40.79 -15.40 -7.37
CA GLY A 471 -40.01 -14.36 -6.67
C GLY A 471 -40.46 -14.18 -5.21
N SER A 472 -41.77 -14.30 -4.93
CA SER A 472 -42.32 -14.26 -3.56
C SER A 472 -41.90 -15.41 -2.66
N GLU A 473 -41.30 -16.45 -3.19
CA GLU A 473 -40.74 -17.61 -2.47
C GLU A 473 -39.23 -17.53 -2.26
N ILE A 474 -38.57 -16.46 -2.72
CA ILE A 474 -37.11 -16.31 -2.69
C ILE A 474 -36.71 -15.29 -1.62
N ASP A 475 -35.74 -15.67 -0.78
CA ASP A 475 -34.94 -14.77 0.03
C ASP A 475 -33.53 -14.67 -0.58
N ALA A 476 -32.96 -13.47 -0.67
CA ALA A 476 -31.59 -13.28 -1.10
C ALA A 476 -30.81 -12.56 0.00
N PHE A 477 -29.68 -13.15 0.42
CA PHE A 477 -28.77 -12.59 1.40
C PHE A 477 -27.41 -12.33 0.74
N GLY A 478 -26.82 -11.16 1.00
CA GLY A 478 -25.54 -10.88 0.37
C GLY A 478 -24.86 -9.60 0.80
N ASP A 479 -23.76 -9.37 0.13
CA ASP A 479 -22.89 -8.20 0.29
C ASP A 479 -23.21 -7.08 -0.72
N SER A 480 -22.21 -6.23 -1.01
CA SER A 480 -22.34 -5.10 -1.94
C SER A 480 -22.72 -5.50 -3.36
N ILE A 481 -22.33 -6.69 -3.83
CA ILE A 481 -22.69 -7.18 -5.17
C ILE A 481 -24.19 -7.42 -5.24
N LEU A 482 -24.76 -8.06 -4.22
CA LEU A 482 -26.20 -8.25 -4.17
C LEU A 482 -26.95 -6.92 -4.00
N VAL A 483 -26.42 -5.95 -3.22
CA VAL A 483 -26.99 -4.59 -3.13
C VAL A 483 -27.07 -3.94 -4.51
N GLY A 484 -25.99 -3.99 -5.29
CA GLY A 484 -25.97 -3.46 -6.67
C GLY A 484 -26.93 -4.19 -7.63
N SER A 485 -27.27 -5.43 -7.32
CA SER A 485 -28.16 -6.26 -8.14
C SER A 485 -29.65 -6.11 -7.78
N ILE A 486 -30.00 -5.37 -6.71
CA ILE A 486 -31.40 -5.23 -6.22
C ILE A 486 -32.39 -4.85 -7.34
N PRO A 487 -32.13 -3.85 -8.21
CA PRO A 487 -33.08 -3.48 -9.26
C PRO A 487 -33.33 -4.60 -10.26
N ALA A 488 -32.25 -5.28 -10.69
CA ALA A 488 -32.35 -6.39 -11.62
C ALA A 488 -33.05 -7.59 -11.00
N MET A 489 -32.71 -7.95 -9.77
CA MET A 489 -33.33 -9.06 -9.06
C MET A 489 -34.83 -8.84 -8.85
N LYS A 490 -35.24 -7.62 -8.45
CA LYS A 490 -36.67 -7.27 -8.32
C LYS A 490 -37.39 -7.25 -9.66
N TYR A 491 -36.71 -6.89 -10.75
CA TYR A 491 -37.29 -6.88 -12.09
C TYR A 491 -37.60 -8.30 -12.59
N TYR A 492 -36.66 -9.25 -12.40
CA TYR A 492 -36.82 -10.63 -12.88
C TYR A 492 -37.59 -11.52 -11.91
N PHE A 493 -37.56 -11.22 -10.60
CA PHE A 493 -38.17 -12.04 -9.54
C PHE A 493 -39.11 -11.16 -8.70
N ASP A 494 -40.29 -10.89 -9.24
CA ASP A 494 -41.28 -10.05 -8.54
C ASP A 494 -41.64 -10.66 -7.17
N GLY A 495 -41.62 -9.81 -6.14
CA GLY A 495 -41.85 -10.21 -4.76
C GLY A 495 -40.66 -10.84 -4.04
N ILE A 496 -39.45 -10.89 -4.65
CA ILE A 496 -38.22 -11.36 -3.97
C ILE A 496 -37.94 -10.50 -2.73
N ARG A 497 -37.54 -11.13 -1.63
CA ARG A 497 -37.14 -10.45 -0.40
C ARG A 497 -35.62 -10.45 -0.31
N MET A 498 -35.05 -9.26 -0.26
CA MET A 498 -33.61 -9.08 -0.28
C MET A 498 -33.11 -8.52 1.04
N ASP A 499 -32.02 -9.09 1.55
CA ASP A 499 -31.30 -8.71 2.76
C ASP A 499 -29.82 -8.59 2.42
N ALA A 500 -29.46 -7.44 1.85
CA ALA A 500 -28.12 -7.19 1.35
C ALA A 500 -27.54 -5.92 1.99
N GLN A 501 -26.27 -6.00 2.37
CA GLN A 501 -25.56 -4.87 2.98
C GLN A 501 -24.11 -4.86 2.54
N SER A 502 -23.58 -3.68 2.17
CA SER A 502 -22.18 -3.51 1.82
C SER A 502 -21.24 -3.93 2.95
N ASN A 503 -20.11 -4.54 2.60
CA ASN A 503 -19.10 -5.06 3.53
C ASN A 503 -19.58 -6.20 4.45
N ARG A 504 -20.66 -6.86 4.12
CA ARG A 504 -21.16 -8.01 4.89
C ARG A 504 -20.34 -9.27 4.57
N HIS A 505 -19.92 -9.99 5.60
CA HIS A 505 -19.21 -11.27 5.50
C HIS A 505 -20.15 -12.47 5.64
N TRP A 506 -19.65 -13.68 5.39
CA TRP A 506 -20.40 -14.92 5.57
C TRP A 506 -20.93 -15.08 7.00
N SER A 507 -20.14 -14.69 8.02
CA SER A 507 -20.56 -14.71 9.43
C SER A 507 -21.76 -13.81 9.72
N ASP A 508 -21.82 -12.63 9.08
CA ASP A 508 -22.93 -11.69 9.22
C ASP A 508 -24.17 -12.21 8.50
N GLY A 509 -23.97 -12.87 7.34
CA GLY A 509 -25.01 -13.60 6.62
C GLY A 509 -25.64 -14.69 7.49
N LEU A 510 -24.82 -15.48 8.18
CA LEU A 510 -25.29 -16.48 9.15
C LEU A 510 -26.14 -15.85 10.27
N ALA A 511 -25.69 -14.71 10.81
CA ALA A 511 -26.43 -14.00 11.86
C ALA A 511 -27.80 -13.50 11.34
N ALA A 512 -27.84 -12.93 10.12
CA ALA A 512 -29.09 -12.47 9.48
C ALA A 512 -30.07 -13.62 9.23
N ILE A 513 -29.60 -14.77 8.75
CA ILE A 513 -30.42 -15.96 8.53
C ILE A 513 -30.96 -16.51 9.85
N LYS A 514 -30.12 -16.59 10.90
CA LYS A 514 -30.54 -17.02 12.24
C LYS A 514 -31.57 -16.06 12.85
N ALA A 515 -31.40 -14.75 12.67
CA ALA A 515 -32.34 -13.75 13.15
C ALA A 515 -33.73 -13.89 12.49
N ARG A 516 -33.76 -14.31 11.20
CA ARG A 516 -35.02 -14.57 10.47
C ARG A 516 -35.68 -15.89 10.86
N GLY A 517 -34.93 -16.85 11.35
CA GLY A 517 -35.43 -18.11 11.91
C GLY A 517 -36.29 -18.90 10.95
N THR A 518 -37.53 -19.23 11.37
CA THR A 518 -38.48 -20.03 10.57
C THR A 518 -39.11 -19.26 9.41
N ASP A 519 -39.00 -17.94 9.36
CA ASP A 519 -39.56 -17.09 8.31
C ASP A 519 -38.69 -17.02 7.05
N VAL A 520 -37.60 -17.80 6.98
CA VAL A 520 -36.79 -17.95 5.75
C VAL A 520 -37.59 -18.73 4.71
N ARG A 521 -37.70 -18.15 3.52
CA ARG A 521 -38.49 -18.68 2.40
C ARG A 521 -37.90 -19.98 1.84
N ARG A 522 -38.63 -20.65 0.94
CA ARG A 522 -38.31 -21.96 0.35
C ARG A 522 -37.01 -21.94 -0.45
N ALA A 523 -36.72 -20.85 -1.15
CA ALA A 523 -35.50 -20.68 -1.92
C ALA A 523 -34.64 -19.56 -1.33
N VAL A 524 -33.33 -19.76 -1.28
CA VAL A 524 -32.36 -18.82 -0.73
C VAL A 524 -31.23 -18.61 -1.72
N VAL A 525 -30.95 -17.35 -2.04
CA VAL A 525 -29.78 -16.95 -2.82
C VAL A 525 -28.74 -16.37 -1.87
N LEU A 526 -27.51 -16.86 -1.94
CA LEU A 526 -26.38 -16.40 -1.14
C LEU A 526 -25.32 -15.78 -2.05
N SER A 527 -24.97 -14.53 -1.82
CA SER A 527 -23.98 -13.77 -2.56
C SER A 527 -23.05 -13.05 -1.60
N PHE A 528 -22.03 -13.76 -1.16
CA PHE A 528 -20.98 -13.27 -0.26
C PHE A 528 -19.61 -13.67 -0.79
N GLY A 529 -18.54 -13.14 -0.17
CA GLY A 529 -17.17 -13.56 -0.43
C GLY A 529 -16.31 -12.45 -1.02
N THR A 530 -16.89 -11.48 -1.73
CA THR A 530 -16.13 -10.41 -2.40
C THR A 530 -15.29 -9.56 -1.45
N ASN A 531 -15.65 -9.48 -0.17
CA ASN A 531 -14.98 -8.62 0.81
C ASN A 531 -13.85 -9.35 1.57
N ALA A 532 -14.02 -10.66 1.90
CA ALA A 532 -13.07 -11.39 2.72
C ALA A 532 -12.79 -12.81 2.23
N GLY A 533 -13.31 -13.19 1.05
CA GLY A 533 -13.23 -14.53 0.51
C GLY A 533 -14.28 -15.47 1.09
N THR A 534 -14.22 -16.72 0.63
CA THR A 534 -15.12 -17.77 1.08
C THR A 534 -14.53 -18.50 2.28
N ASP A 535 -15.25 -18.46 3.41
CA ASP A 535 -14.99 -19.29 4.58
C ASP A 535 -15.88 -20.55 4.49
N PRO A 536 -15.33 -21.73 4.14
CA PRO A 536 -16.10 -22.95 4.02
C PRO A 536 -16.89 -23.29 5.28
N SER A 537 -16.33 -23.04 6.46
CA SER A 537 -16.98 -23.35 7.73
C SER A 537 -18.21 -22.48 7.98
N ALA A 538 -18.15 -21.21 7.60
CA ALA A 538 -19.27 -20.29 7.70
C ALA A 538 -20.38 -20.63 6.67
N VAL A 539 -20.00 -21.04 5.45
CA VAL A 539 -20.96 -21.51 4.43
C VAL A 539 -21.69 -22.76 4.91
N GLU A 540 -20.95 -23.77 5.42
CA GLU A 540 -21.55 -25.00 5.98
C GLU A 540 -22.47 -24.69 7.17
N ALA A 541 -22.11 -23.75 8.03
CA ALA A 541 -22.95 -23.30 9.13
C ALA A 541 -24.25 -22.64 8.64
N ILE A 542 -24.19 -21.88 7.55
CA ILE A 542 -25.38 -21.30 6.89
C ILE A 542 -26.27 -22.42 6.32
N LEU A 543 -25.69 -23.37 5.57
CA LEU A 543 -26.44 -24.49 5.00
C LEU A 543 -27.11 -25.32 6.09
N THR A 544 -26.40 -25.57 7.19
CA THR A 544 -26.97 -26.24 8.38
C THR A 544 -28.12 -25.47 8.97
N ALA A 545 -28.01 -24.15 9.10
CA ALA A 545 -29.08 -23.28 9.63
C ALA A 545 -30.30 -23.23 8.69
N LEU A 546 -30.10 -23.30 7.39
CA LEU A 546 -31.15 -23.33 6.38
C LEU A 546 -31.87 -24.69 6.34
N GLY A 547 -31.13 -25.79 6.61
CA GLY A 547 -31.66 -27.15 6.62
C GLY A 547 -31.93 -27.74 5.22
N PRO A 548 -32.20 -29.05 5.11
CA PRO A 548 -32.17 -29.77 3.83
C PRO A 548 -33.42 -29.59 2.95
N LYS A 549 -34.42 -28.83 3.41
CA LYS A 549 -35.69 -28.65 2.69
C LYS A 549 -35.76 -27.39 1.86
N ARG A 550 -34.67 -26.60 1.82
CA ARG A 550 -34.61 -25.33 1.06
C ARG A 550 -33.74 -25.49 -0.17
N MET A 551 -34.17 -24.88 -1.25
CA MET A 551 -33.31 -24.66 -2.41
C MET A 551 -32.30 -23.55 -2.08
N VAL A 552 -31.02 -23.85 -2.17
CA VAL A 552 -29.96 -22.85 -1.94
C VAL A 552 -29.16 -22.66 -3.21
N VAL A 553 -29.00 -21.40 -3.61
CA VAL A 553 -28.18 -21.00 -4.76
C VAL A 553 -27.00 -20.22 -4.22
N LEU A 554 -25.79 -20.76 -4.39
CA LEU A 554 -24.54 -20.10 -4.08
C LEU A 554 -24.06 -19.36 -5.34
N LEU A 555 -23.90 -18.04 -5.26
CA LEU A 555 -23.34 -17.28 -6.38
C LEU A 555 -21.81 -17.30 -6.29
N THR A 556 -21.17 -17.70 -7.39
CA THR A 556 -19.72 -17.64 -7.52
C THR A 556 -19.24 -16.20 -7.68
N GLU A 557 -18.06 -15.94 -7.18
CA GLU A 557 -17.45 -14.61 -7.26
C GLU A 557 -16.87 -14.34 -8.65
N HIS A 558 -16.93 -13.09 -9.07
CA HIS A 558 -16.25 -12.60 -10.28
C HIS A 558 -15.51 -11.30 -9.95
N GLY A 559 -14.22 -11.22 -10.30
CA GLY A 559 -13.42 -10.03 -10.00
C GLY A 559 -11.92 -10.24 -10.24
N ARG A 560 -11.12 -9.34 -9.66
CA ARG A 560 -9.66 -9.24 -9.92
C ARG A 560 -8.79 -9.84 -8.81
N PHE A 561 -9.38 -10.46 -7.81
CA PHE A 561 -8.63 -11.00 -6.67
C PHE A 561 -8.03 -12.37 -7.01
N SER A 562 -6.80 -12.62 -6.57
CA SER A 562 -6.08 -13.87 -6.83
C SER A 562 -6.78 -15.11 -6.27
N ARG A 563 -7.52 -14.95 -5.18
CA ARG A 563 -8.24 -16.03 -4.47
C ARG A 563 -9.56 -16.46 -5.11
N ILE A 564 -10.15 -15.69 -6.04
CA ILE A 564 -11.49 -15.98 -6.61
C ILE A 564 -11.60 -17.40 -7.17
N ALA A 565 -10.54 -17.90 -7.80
CA ALA A 565 -10.53 -19.25 -8.32
C ALA A 565 -10.62 -20.32 -7.20
N GLU A 566 -9.93 -20.08 -6.08
CA GLU A 566 -9.94 -20.95 -4.90
C GLU A 566 -11.28 -20.87 -4.16
N ASP A 567 -11.79 -19.66 -3.96
CA ASP A 567 -13.08 -19.39 -3.34
C ASP A 567 -14.23 -20.02 -4.12
N ASN A 568 -14.23 -19.86 -5.44
CA ASN A 568 -15.23 -20.50 -6.31
C ASN A 568 -15.11 -22.04 -6.31
N ALA A 569 -13.89 -22.57 -6.26
CA ALA A 569 -13.69 -24.02 -6.14
C ALA A 569 -14.24 -24.55 -4.80
N ALA A 570 -14.06 -23.81 -3.71
CA ALA A 570 -14.63 -24.15 -2.41
C ALA A 570 -16.17 -24.13 -2.45
N LEU A 571 -16.78 -23.07 -3.02
CA LEU A 571 -18.24 -22.98 -3.18
C LEU A 571 -18.81 -24.12 -4.03
N VAL A 572 -18.14 -24.46 -5.15
CA VAL A 572 -18.54 -25.60 -6.00
C VAL A 572 -18.44 -26.92 -5.25
N THR A 573 -17.39 -27.12 -4.45
CA THR A 573 -17.20 -28.34 -3.65
C THR A 573 -18.27 -28.47 -2.59
N ILE A 574 -18.67 -27.39 -1.93
CA ILE A 574 -19.73 -27.37 -0.91
C ILE A 574 -21.12 -27.60 -1.54
N ALA A 575 -21.32 -27.12 -2.76
CA ALA A 575 -22.60 -27.27 -3.48
C ALA A 575 -22.80 -28.67 -4.07
N ALA A 576 -21.74 -29.45 -4.28
CA ALA A 576 -21.76 -30.80 -4.80
C ALA A 576 -22.14 -31.82 -3.71
#